data_c4199d8507bdc99dc39d2898fe36961c
#
_entry.id   c4199d8507bdc99dc39d2898fe36961c
#
_cell.length_a   1.000
_cell.length_b   1.000
_cell.length_c   1.000
_cell.angle_alpha   90.00
_cell.angle_beta   90.00
_cell.angle_gamma   90.00
#
_symmetry.space_group_name_H-M   'P 1'
#
loop_
_entity.id
_entity.type
_entity.pdbx_description
1 polymer ?
#
loop_
_entity_poly.entity_id
_entity_poly.type
_entity_poly.pdbx_seq_one_letter_code
_entity_poly.pdbx_strand_id
1 'polypeptide(L)'
;MQKNEIIHSIRETARQVMPSGSRVILFGSQARGDAHHESDWDILILLDKSRIYNEDFDRVAYPLVELGWKIGADINPLIYTYTDWQRRSFTHFY
;
A
#
# COMPACT_ATOMS: atom_id res chain seq x y z
N MET A 1 0.75 -16.52 -10.30
CA MET A 1 0.61 -16.51 -8.83
C MET A 1 -0.84 -16.35 -8.44
N GLN A 2 -1.28 -17.09 -7.47
CA GLN A 2 -2.67 -16.98 -7.01
C GLN A 2 -2.81 -15.79 -6.08
N LYS A 3 -4.05 -15.32 -5.91
CA LYS A 3 -4.38 -14.16 -5.11
C LYS A 3 -3.82 -14.24 -3.68
N ASN A 4 -3.97 -15.40 -3.03
CA ASN A 4 -3.46 -15.58 -1.66
C ASN A 4 -1.95 -15.48 -1.58
N GLU A 5 -1.27 -15.94 -2.60
CA GLU A 5 0.19 -15.86 -2.68
C GLU A 5 0.66 -14.42 -2.86
N ILE A 6 -0.09 -13.64 -3.67
CA ILE A 6 0.22 -12.23 -3.88
C ILE A 6 0.04 -11.46 -2.57
N ILE A 7 -1.07 -11.71 -1.87
CA ILE A 7 -1.32 -11.06 -0.57
C ILE A 7 -0.21 -11.40 0.43
N HIS A 8 0.19 -12.66 0.47
CA HIS A 8 1.27 -13.10 1.36
C HIS A 8 2.58 -12.38 1.04
N SER A 9 2.91 -12.29 -0.24
CA SER A 9 4.15 -11.63 -0.68
C SER A 9 4.13 -10.14 -0.32
N ILE A 10 3.00 -9.47 -0.52
CA ILE A 10 2.83 -8.07 -0.15
C ILE A 10 3.02 -7.90 1.35
N ARG A 11 2.40 -8.76 2.13
CA ARG A 11 2.47 -8.70 3.61
C ARG A 11 3.90 -8.90 4.10
N GLU A 12 4.60 -9.87 3.55
CA GLU A 12 5.98 -10.15 3.95
C GLU A 12 6.92 -9.01 3.59
N THR A 13 6.79 -8.45 2.40
CA THR A 13 7.59 -7.30 1.98
C THR A 13 7.30 -6.09 2.87
N ALA A 14 6.03 -5.82 3.13
CA ALA A 14 5.64 -4.71 3.99
C ALA A 14 6.23 -4.87 5.40
N ARG A 15 6.18 -6.08 5.96
CA ARG A 15 6.72 -6.35 7.28
C ARG A 15 8.20 -6.04 7.38
N GLN A 16 8.94 -6.27 6.31
CA GLN A 16 10.38 -6.06 6.28
C GLN A 16 10.76 -4.58 6.16
N VAL A 17 9.94 -3.76 5.54
CA VAL A 17 10.32 -2.39 5.19
C VAL A 17 9.57 -1.31 5.97
N MET A 18 8.44 -1.63 6.60
CA MET A 18 7.64 -0.62 7.28
C MET A 18 8.22 -0.22 8.61
N PRO A 19 8.34 1.09 8.88
CA PRO A 19 8.78 1.55 10.19
C PRO A 19 7.71 1.29 11.25
N SER A 20 8.14 1.33 12.49
CA SER A 20 7.27 1.15 13.64
C SER A 20 6.13 2.18 13.63
N GLY A 21 4.92 1.75 13.98
CA GLY A 21 3.76 2.62 14.01
C GLY A 21 3.04 2.79 12.68
N SER A 22 3.58 2.20 11.61
CA SER A 22 2.95 2.27 10.28
C SER A 22 1.76 1.33 10.17
N ARG A 23 0.85 1.62 9.23
CA ARG A 23 -0.22 0.71 8.84
C ARG A 23 -0.20 0.51 7.34
N VAL A 24 -0.52 -0.69 6.91
CA VAL A 24 -0.62 -1.05 5.49
C VAL A 24 -2.01 -1.64 5.29
N ILE A 25 -2.77 -1.05 4.38
CA ILE A 25 -4.16 -1.41 4.15
C ILE A 25 -4.37 -1.72 2.68
N LEU A 26 -4.88 -2.92 2.39
CA LEU A 26 -5.31 -3.26 1.05
C LEU A 26 -6.69 -2.66 0.82
N PHE A 27 -6.87 -1.95 -0.29
CA PHE A 27 -8.16 -1.35 -0.60
C PHE A 27 -8.46 -1.52 -2.09
N GLY A 28 -9.58 -0.94 -2.54
CA GLY A 28 -9.98 -1.02 -3.93
C GLY A 28 -10.65 -2.35 -4.28
N SER A 29 -10.63 -2.71 -5.55
CA SER A 29 -11.34 -3.88 -6.05
C SER A 29 -10.83 -5.20 -5.48
N GLN A 30 -9.53 -5.29 -5.19
CA GLN A 30 -8.96 -6.50 -4.59
C GLN A 30 -9.51 -6.73 -3.18
N ALA A 31 -9.66 -5.65 -2.40
CA ALA A 31 -10.20 -5.75 -1.05
C ALA A 31 -11.68 -6.13 -1.05
N ARG A 32 -12.43 -5.66 -2.07
CA ARG A 32 -13.85 -5.97 -2.20
C ARG A 32 -14.12 -7.37 -2.74
N GLY A 33 -13.10 -7.99 -3.34
CA GLY A 33 -13.25 -9.32 -3.91
C GLY A 33 -13.90 -9.35 -5.29
N ASP A 34 -14.13 -8.20 -5.91
CA ASP A 34 -14.74 -8.12 -7.25
C ASP A 34 -13.70 -7.85 -8.34
N ALA A 35 -12.43 -7.99 -8.02
CA ALA A 35 -11.33 -7.70 -8.94
C ALA A 35 -11.13 -8.83 -9.94
N HIS A 36 -10.75 -8.45 -11.16
CA HIS A 36 -10.19 -9.39 -12.13
C HIS A 36 -8.74 -9.67 -11.76
N HIS A 37 -8.17 -10.75 -12.31
CA HIS A 37 -6.78 -11.09 -12.01
C HIS A 37 -5.80 -10.04 -12.56
N GLU A 38 -6.24 -9.18 -13.49
CA GLU A 38 -5.43 -8.08 -14.02
C GLU A 38 -5.63 -6.77 -13.29
N SER A 39 -6.49 -6.76 -12.27
CA SER A 39 -6.77 -5.53 -11.50
C SER A 39 -5.57 -5.13 -10.65
N ASP A 40 -5.42 -3.82 -10.45
CA ASP A 40 -4.35 -3.28 -9.61
C ASP A 40 -4.53 -3.69 -8.16
N TRP A 41 -3.42 -3.80 -7.46
CA TRP A 41 -3.39 -4.03 -6.02
C TRP A 41 -3.14 -2.69 -5.35
N ASP A 42 -4.21 -2.06 -4.88
CA ASP A 42 -4.14 -0.75 -4.24
C ASP A 42 -3.79 -0.89 -2.77
N ILE A 43 -2.66 -0.33 -2.39
CA ILE A 43 -2.11 -0.44 -1.04
C ILE A 43 -1.99 0.95 -0.44
N LEU A 44 -2.62 1.15 0.71
CA LEU A 44 -2.50 2.41 1.45
C LEU A 44 -1.48 2.22 2.55
N ILE A 45 -0.50 3.11 2.59
CA ILE A 45 0.55 3.10 3.62
C ILE A 45 0.38 4.35 4.45
N LEU A 46 0.15 4.17 5.74
CA LEU A 46 0.03 5.28 6.69
C LEU A 46 1.25 5.32 7.58
N LEU A 47 1.98 6.43 7.55
CA LEU A 47 3.20 6.60 8.32
C LEU A 47 2.94 7.48 9.54
N ASP A 48 3.51 7.07 10.66
CA ASP A 48 3.40 7.80 11.92
C ASP A 48 4.50 8.85 11.99
N LYS A 49 4.32 9.90 11.21
CA LYS A 49 5.25 11.03 11.17
C LYS A 49 4.51 12.27 10.68
N SER A 50 5.13 13.42 10.82
CA SER A 50 4.47 14.69 10.50
C SER A 50 4.46 15.02 9.02
N ARG A 51 5.37 14.44 8.24
CA ARG A 51 5.53 14.78 6.83
C ARG A 51 6.14 13.62 6.05
N ILE A 52 5.71 13.48 4.79
CA ILE A 52 6.27 12.49 3.87
C ILE A 52 7.40 13.14 3.05
N TYR A 53 8.54 12.46 2.97
CA TYR A 53 9.68 12.89 2.15
C TYR A 53 9.92 11.87 1.04
N ASN A 54 10.73 12.25 0.04
CA ASN A 54 11.07 11.36 -1.06
C ASN A 54 11.71 10.06 -0.58
N GLU A 55 12.53 10.14 0.47
CA GLU A 55 13.16 8.95 1.05
C GLU A 55 12.14 7.96 1.60
N ASP A 56 11.00 8.47 2.07
CA ASP A 56 9.93 7.61 2.57
C ASP A 56 9.37 6.74 1.45
N PHE A 57 9.15 7.34 0.27
CA PHE A 57 8.69 6.58 -0.88
C PHE A 57 9.69 5.48 -1.23
N ASP A 58 10.97 5.82 -1.29
CA ASP A 58 12.01 4.86 -1.64
C ASP A 58 12.10 3.72 -0.62
N ARG A 59 11.84 4.03 0.64
CA ARG A 59 11.94 3.04 1.72
C ARG A 59 10.73 2.11 1.81
N VAL A 60 9.52 2.67 1.69
CA VAL A 60 8.31 1.90 2.02
C VAL A 60 7.45 1.57 0.81
N ALA A 61 7.46 2.38 -0.24
CA ALA A 61 6.60 2.15 -1.41
C ALA A 61 7.34 1.44 -2.53
N TYR A 62 8.54 1.88 -2.83
CA TYR A 62 9.30 1.32 -3.93
C TYR A 62 9.53 -0.19 -3.81
N PRO A 63 9.83 -0.73 -2.61
CA PRO A 63 9.95 -2.20 -2.48
C PRO A 63 8.69 -2.96 -2.88
N LEU A 64 7.51 -2.36 -2.67
CA LEU A 64 6.25 -2.99 -3.09
C LEU A 64 6.06 -2.91 -4.59
N VAL A 65 6.44 -1.80 -5.22
CA VAL A 65 6.42 -1.67 -6.68
C VAL A 65 7.37 -2.71 -7.31
N GLU A 66 8.56 -2.82 -6.75
CA GLU A 66 9.56 -3.79 -7.18
C GLU A 66 9.05 -5.21 -7.07
N LEU A 67 8.38 -5.52 -5.97
CA LEU A 67 7.76 -6.82 -5.76
C LEU A 67 6.76 -7.11 -6.89
N GLY A 68 5.95 -6.11 -7.25
CA GLY A 68 4.99 -6.25 -8.34
C GLY A 68 5.65 -6.64 -9.65
N TRP A 69 6.77 -6.02 -9.96
CA TRP A 69 7.53 -6.38 -11.18
C TRP A 69 8.03 -7.81 -11.12
N LYS A 70 8.44 -8.27 -9.95
CA LYS A 70 8.94 -9.63 -9.77
C LYS A 70 7.87 -10.70 -9.96
N ILE A 71 6.68 -10.45 -9.44
CA ILE A 71 5.61 -11.47 -9.41
C ILE A 71 4.55 -11.25 -10.47
N GLY A 72 4.72 -10.23 -11.33
CA GLY A 72 3.77 -9.96 -12.40
C GLY A 72 2.45 -9.38 -11.94
N ALA A 73 2.45 -8.58 -10.90
CA ALA A 73 1.27 -7.92 -10.37
C ALA A 73 1.46 -6.41 -10.39
N ASP A 74 0.38 -5.68 -10.65
CA ASP A 74 0.41 -4.22 -10.63
C ASP A 74 0.10 -3.74 -9.21
N ILE A 75 1.14 -3.45 -8.45
CA ILE A 75 1.00 -2.95 -7.08
C ILE A 75 1.11 -1.43 -7.10
N ASN A 76 0.10 -0.77 -6.55
CA ASN A 76 -0.03 0.68 -6.59
C ASN A 76 -0.08 1.23 -5.17
N PRO A 77 1.07 1.57 -4.56
CA PRO A 77 1.10 2.07 -3.19
C PRO A 77 0.81 3.56 -3.13
N LEU A 78 0.01 3.96 -2.15
CA LEU A 78 -0.25 5.35 -1.80
C LEU A 78 0.25 5.59 -0.39
N ILE A 79 0.98 6.68 -0.18
CA ILE A 79 1.58 7.00 1.12
C ILE A 79 0.97 8.28 1.65
N TYR A 80 0.52 8.23 2.91
CA TYR A 80 0.03 9.40 3.64
C TYR A 80 0.52 9.33 5.07
N THR A 81 0.61 10.48 5.74
CA THR A 81 0.67 10.49 7.20
C THR A 81 -0.73 10.21 7.73
N TYR A 82 -0.82 9.79 9.00
CA TYR A 82 -2.13 9.59 9.63
C TYR A 82 -2.97 10.87 9.59
N THR A 83 -2.33 11.99 9.91
CA THR A 83 -3.02 13.29 9.94
C THR A 83 -3.56 13.67 8.57
N ASP A 84 -2.72 13.56 7.54
CA ASP A 84 -3.14 13.91 6.18
C ASP A 84 -4.25 12.99 5.69
N TRP A 85 -4.19 11.71 6.04
CA TRP A 85 -5.22 10.76 5.64
C TRP A 85 -6.56 11.08 6.32
N GLN A 86 -6.52 11.38 7.61
CA GLN A 86 -7.73 11.75 8.35
C GLN A 86 -8.37 13.02 7.78
N ARG A 87 -7.54 14.00 7.46
CA ARG A 87 -8.00 15.26 6.87
C ARG A 87 -8.63 15.02 5.51
N ARG A 88 -8.00 14.19 4.70
CA ARG A 88 -8.51 13.85 3.37
C ARG A 88 -9.82 13.08 3.44
N SER A 89 -9.93 12.11 4.33
CA SER A 89 -11.16 11.33 4.53
C SER A 89 -12.30 12.22 4.97
N PHE A 90 -12.01 13.14 5.88
CA PHE A 90 -13.01 14.10 6.38
C PHE A 90 -13.52 14.98 5.24
N THR A 91 -12.61 15.47 4.43
CA THR A 91 -12.94 16.31 3.27
C THR A 91 -13.78 15.56 2.25
N HIS A 92 -13.56 14.28 2.11
CA HIS A 92 -14.19 13.44 1.10
C HIS A 92 -15.69 13.22 1.35
N PHE A 93 -16.13 13.37 2.58
CA PHE A 93 -17.53 13.18 2.93
C PHE A 93 -18.37 14.44 2.77
N TYR A 94 -17.80 15.46 2.24
CA TYR A 94 -18.47 16.72 1.93
C TYR A 94 -18.39 17.02 0.45
#